data_5183f4066ac13f8df330aa8ac41ea934
#
_entry.id   5183f4066ac13f8df330aa8ac41ea934
#
_cell.length_a   1.000
_cell.length_b   1.000
_cell.length_c   1.000
_cell.angle_alpha   90.00
_cell.angle_beta   90.00
_cell.angle_gamma   90.00
#
_symmetry.space_group_name_H-M   'P 1'
#
loop_
_entity.id
_entity.type
_entity.pdbx_description
1 polymer ?
#
loop_
_entity_poly.entity_id
_entity_poly.type
_entity_poly.pdbx_seq_one_letter_code
_entity_poly.pdbx_strand_id
1 'polypeptide(L)'
;MTDETPDSDRLRETVHSYYERVDDGDYDGLLALFASDIVYERPGQGSIDGIDALERFYRDDRPLSEGEHDVLTVAVDGDTAAVRGTFSGRQGDERVSFGFADFHTVDEDGLITCRVTYTDRDTV
;
A
#
# COMPACT_ATOMS: atom_id res chain seq x y z
N MET A 1 2.08 -20.30 -22.56
CA MET A 1 1.75 -19.77 -22.11
C MET A 1 1.84 -19.02 -21.54
N THR A 2 1.96 -18.70 -21.47
CA THR A 2 1.92 -17.88 -20.94
C THR A 2 1.05 -17.24 -20.19
N ASP A 3 0.43 -17.50 -19.68
CA ASP A 3 -0.64 -17.20 -18.97
C ASP A 3 -0.46 -16.52 -17.70
N GLU A 4 0.75 -16.26 -17.25
CA GLU A 4 0.97 -15.48 -16.12
C GLU A 4 0.73 -14.02 -16.34
N THR A 5 0.72 -13.59 -17.60
CA THR A 5 0.52 -12.19 -17.93
C THR A 5 -0.80 -11.64 -17.40
N PRO A 6 -1.94 -12.35 -17.50
CA PRO A 6 -3.17 -11.81 -16.93
C PRO A 6 -3.09 -11.61 -15.42
N ASP A 7 -2.44 -12.53 -14.71
CA ASP A 7 -2.34 -12.41 -13.27
C ASP A 7 -1.40 -11.27 -12.89
N SER A 8 -0.30 -11.09 -13.62
CA SER A 8 0.60 -9.97 -13.41
C SER A 8 -0.08 -8.64 -13.67
N ASP A 9 -0.86 -8.56 -14.73
CA ASP A 9 -1.58 -7.33 -15.06
C ASP A 9 -2.60 -7.01 -13.99
N ARG A 10 -3.30 -8.02 -13.49
CA ARG A 10 -4.27 -7.83 -12.42
C ARG A 10 -3.61 -7.32 -11.15
N LEU A 11 -2.46 -7.89 -10.79
CA LEU A 11 -1.71 -7.45 -9.62
C LEU A 11 -1.24 -6.01 -9.78
N ARG A 12 -0.76 -5.64 -10.98
CA ARG A 12 -0.35 -4.26 -11.25
C ARG A 12 -1.53 -3.30 -11.11
N GLU A 13 -2.71 -3.69 -11.59
CA GLU A 13 -3.91 -2.87 -11.45
C GLU A 13 -4.30 -2.69 -9.99
N THR A 14 -4.24 -3.76 -9.22
CA THR A 14 -4.55 -3.70 -7.78
C THR A 14 -3.62 -2.73 -7.07
N VAL A 15 -2.34 -2.79 -7.36
CA VAL A 15 -1.33 -1.92 -6.75
C VAL A 15 -1.58 -0.46 -7.12
N HIS A 16 -1.83 -0.18 -8.40
CA HIS A 16 -2.12 1.20 -8.82
C HIS A 16 -3.41 1.71 -8.19
N SER A 17 -4.43 0.87 -8.08
CA SER A 17 -5.68 1.24 -7.41
C SER A 17 -5.43 1.59 -5.95
N TYR A 18 -4.53 0.87 -5.27
CA TYR A 18 -4.21 1.17 -3.89
C TYR A 18 -3.76 2.63 -3.74
N TYR A 19 -2.78 3.06 -4.56
CA TYR A 19 -2.24 4.41 -4.43
C TYR A 19 -3.26 5.47 -4.82
N GLU A 20 -4.06 5.22 -5.85
CA GLU A 20 -5.11 6.15 -6.23
C GLU A 20 -6.13 6.35 -5.12
N ARG A 21 -6.55 5.25 -4.50
CA ARG A 21 -7.59 5.31 -3.47
C ARG A 21 -7.09 5.94 -2.19
N VAL A 22 -5.86 5.64 -1.78
CA VAL A 22 -5.33 6.25 -0.57
C VAL A 22 -5.11 7.75 -0.78
N ASP A 23 -4.67 8.17 -1.96
CA ASP A 23 -4.47 9.59 -2.25
C ASP A 23 -5.80 10.33 -2.31
N ASP A 24 -6.85 9.68 -2.83
CA ASP A 24 -8.18 10.28 -2.92
C ASP A 24 -8.94 10.25 -1.58
N GLY A 25 -8.43 9.54 -0.59
CA GLY A 25 -9.14 9.37 0.68
C GLY A 25 -10.33 8.45 0.57
N ASP A 26 -10.39 7.60 -0.45
CA ASP A 26 -11.47 6.64 -0.65
C ASP A 26 -11.18 5.40 0.18
N TYR A 27 -11.44 5.47 1.47
CA TYR A 27 -11.09 4.39 2.38
C TYR A 27 -11.95 3.15 2.21
N ASP A 28 -13.22 3.29 1.85
CA ASP A 28 -14.05 2.13 1.56
C ASP A 28 -13.51 1.36 0.37
N GLY A 29 -13.16 2.06 -0.71
CA GLY A 29 -12.56 1.43 -1.89
C GLY A 29 -11.18 0.87 -1.60
N LEU A 30 -10.41 1.56 -0.76
CA LEU A 30 -9.09 1.10 -0.35
C LEU A 30 -9.18 -0.24 0.38
N LEU A 31 -10.06 -0.31 1.38
CA LEU A 31 -10.19 -1.50 2.21
C LEU A 31 -10.71 -2.71 1.41
N ALA A 32 -11.45 -2.46 0.35
CA ALA A 32 -11.94 -3.54 -0.51
C ALA A 32 -10.82 -4.27 -1.26
N LEU A 33 -9.62 -3.71 -1.29
CA LEU A 33 -8.46 -4.34 -1.94
C LEU A 33 -7.77 -5.37 -1.06
N PHE A 34 -8.11 -5.43 0.23
CA PHE A 34 -7.39 -6.24 1.22
C PHE A 34 -8.19 -7.44 1.67
N ALA A 35 -7.47 -8.52 2.01
CA ALA A 35 -8.07 -9.67 2.66
C ALA A 35 -8.37 -9.35 4.12
N SER A 36 -9.33 -10.06 4.72
CA SER A 36 -9.73 -9.80 6.11
C SER A 36 -8.60 -10.09 7.10
N ASP A 37 -7.67 -10.96 6.76
CA ASP A 37 -6.54 -11.32 7.61
C ASP A 37 -5.25 -10.62 7.21
N ILE A 38 -5.35 -9.47 6.57
CA ILE A 38 -4.18 -8.69 6.15
C ILE A 38 -3.20 -8.43 7.28
N VAL A 39 -1.92 -8.54 6.98
CA VAL A 39 -0.84 -8.12 7.87
C VAL A 39 -0.04 -7.03 7.16
N TYR A 40 0.08 -5.88 7.81
CA TYR A 40 0.79 -4.75 7.24
C TYR A 40 1.86 -4.27 8.21
N GLU A 41 3.09 -4.16 7.72
CA GLU A 41 4.22 -3.65 8.49
C GLU A 41 4.72 -2.37 7.86
N ARG A 42 4.89 -1.32 8.67
CA ARG A 42 5.44 -0.07 8.18
C ARG A 42 6.24 0.62 9.28
N PRO A 43 7.20 1.49 8.88
CA PRO A 43 8.11 2.11 9.85
C PRO A 43 7.37 2.84 10.97
N GLY A 44 7.75 2.54 12.20
CA GLY A 44 7.24 3.22 13.38
C GLY A 44 5.87 2.76 13.86
N GLN A 45 5.21 1.84 13.13
CA GLN A 45 3.84 1.45 13.45
C GLN A 45 3.73 0.03 14.00
N GLY A 46 4.83 -0.74 13.93
CA GLY A 46 4.74 -2.16 14.27
C GLY A 46 3.92 -2.91 13.26
N SER A 47 3.25 -3.98 13.68
CA SER A 47 2.43 -4.80 12.82
C SER A 47 0.96 -4.40 12.95
N ILE A 48 0.29 -4.16 11.83
CA ILE A 48 -1.15 -3.88 11.78
C ILE A 48 -1.79 -5.16 11.27
N ASP A 49 -2.54 -5.83 12.14
CA ASP A 49 -3.07 -7.18 11.85
C ASP A 49 -4.58 -7.15 11.72
N GLY A 50 -5.06 -7.54 10.55
CA GLY A 50 -6.48 -7.67 10.28
C GLY A 50 -7.11 -6.41 9.71
N ILE A 51 -8.26 -6.59 9.04
CA ILE A 51 -8.91 -5.51 8.31
C ILE A 51 -9.43 -4.41 9.24
N ASP A 52 -9.89 -4.78 10.44
CA ASP A 52 -10.41 -3.77 11.37
C ASP A 52 -9.30 -2.86 11.90
N ALA A 53 -8.14 -3.43 12.19
CA ALA A 53 -6.98 -2.64 12.61
C ALA A 53 -6.48 -1.78 11.47
N LEU A 54 -6.51 -2.29 10.24
CA LEU A 54 -6.10 -1.54 9.08
C LEU A 54 -7.03 -0.35 8.85
N GLU A 55 -8.34 -0.55 9.00
CA GLU A 55 -9.31 0.52 8.85
C GLU A 55 -9.05 1.63 9.87
N ARG A 56 -8.85 1.24 11.12
CA ARG A 56 -8.56 2.21 12.18
C ARG A 56 -7.31 3.00 11.86
N PHE A 57 -6.28 2.31 11.36
CA PHE A 57 -5.03 2.98 11.01
C PHE A 57 -5.26 4.06 9.95
N TYR A 58 -5.94 3.72 8.85
CA TYR A 58 -6.12 4.69 7.76
C TYR A 58 -7.06 5.82 8.14
N ARG A 59 -8.11 5.56 8.91
CA ARG A 59 -9.08 6.60 9.24
C ARG A 59 -8.64 7.49 10.40
N ASP A 60 -7.93 6.91 11.38
CA ASP A 60 -7.70 7.61 12.64
C ASP A 60 -6.23 7.81 12.98
N ASP A 61 -5.36 6.88 12.62
CA ASP A 61 -4.00 6.83 13.19
C ASP A 61 -2.89 7.16 12.21
N ARG A 62 -3.16 7.19 10.92
CA ARG A 62 -2.11 7.39 9.91
C ARG A 62 -1.51 8.78 10.05
N PRO A 63 -0.17 8.88 10.23
CA PRO A 63 0.45 10.19 10.42
C PRO A 63 0.54 11.02 9.15
N LEU A 64 0.41 10.40 7.98
CA LEU A 64 0.52 11.11 6.70
C LEU A 64 -0.85 11.57 6.22
N SER A 65 -0.91 12.74 5.59
CA SER A 65 -2.14 13.28 5.05
C SER A 65 -1.88 14.17 3.84
N GLU A 66 -2.94 14.51 3.12
CA GLU A 66 -2.90 15.44 1.98
C GLU A 66 -1.80 15.08 1.00
N GLY A 67 -1.65 13.79 0.75
CA GLY A 67 -0.51 13.28 0.03
C GLY A 67 -0.79 12.83 -1.37
N GLU A 68 0.30 12.64 -2.09
CA GLU A 68 0.29 12.11 -3.43
C GLU A 68 1.44 11.15 -3.56
N HIS A 69 1.14 9.94 -4.04
CA HIS A 69 2.15 8.93 -4.33
C HIS A 69 2.47 8.97 -5.81
N ASP A 70 3.77 8.97 -6.12
CA ASP A 70 4.24 8.89 -7.49
C ASP A 70 4.95 7.55 -7.65
N VAL A 71 4.34 6.64 -8.39
CA VAL A 71 4.86 5.29 -8.59
C VAL A 71 5.87 5.31 -9.74
N LEU A 72 7.12 4.97 -9.42
CA LEU A 72 8.21 5.03 -10.40
C LEU A 72 8.50 3.68 -11.04
N THR A 73 8.37 2.59 -10.28
CA THR A 73 8.68 1.24 -10.75
C THR A 73 7.76 0.23 -10.09
N VAL A 74 7.24 -0.70 -10.89
CA VAL A 74 6.49 -1.85 -10.36
C VAL A 74 7.12 -3.10 -10.97
N ALA A 75 7.55 -4.03 -10.11
CA ALA A 75 8.08 -5.33 -10.54
C ALA A 75 7.23 -6.41 -9.91
N VAL A 76 6.87 -7.41 -10.69
CA VAL A 76 6.01 -8.49 -10.23
C VAL A 76 6.75 -9.81 -10.30
N ASP A 77 6.68 -10.58 -9.22
CA ASP A 77 7.24 -11.92 -9.16
C ASP A 77 6.19 -12.81 -8.49
N GLY A 78 5.50 -13.64 -9.29
CA GLY A 78 4.46 -14.51 -8.78
C GLY A 78 3.30 -13.70 -8.20
N ASP A 79 3.05 -13.88 -6.91
CA ASP A 79 1.95 -13.22 -6.21
C ASP A 79 2.39 -11.94 -5.48
N THR A 80 3.60 -11.48 -5.72
CA THR A 80 4.16 -10.32 -5.03
C THR A 80 4.54 -9.22 -6.01
N ALA A 81 4.16 -7.99 -5.69
CA ALA A 81 4.57 -6.81 -6.44
C ALA A 81 5.45 -5.94 -5.57
N ALA A 82 6.59 -5.53 -6.11
CA ALA A 82 7.48 -4.57 -5.46
C ALA A 82 7.32 -3.23 -6.16
N VAL A 83 7.09 -2.18 -5.37
CA VAL A 83 6.85 -0.84 -5.88
C VAL A 83 7.88 0.11 -5.31
N ARG A 84 8.46 0.93 -6.18
CA ARG A 84 9.33 2.03 -5.75
C ARG A 84 8.67 3.33 -6.17
N GLY A 85 8.64 4.30 -5.27
CA GLY A 85 8.04 5.58 -5.58
C GLY A 85 8.42 6.67 -4.60
N THR A 86 7.73 7.79 -4.70
CA THR A 86 7.91 8.91 -3.78
C THR A 86 6.55 9.34 -3.25
N PHE A 87 6.57 9.85 -2.03
CA PHE A 87 5.39 10.42 -1.38
C PHE A 87 5.66 11.89 -1.11
N SER A 88 4.68 12.74 -1.39
CA SER A 88 4.70 14.15 -1.04
C SER A 88 3.40 14.48 -0.33
N GLY A 89 3.48 15.12 0.82
CA GLY A 89 2.27 15.43 1.58
C GLY A 89 2.63 16.07 2.91
N ARG A 90 1.86 15.76 3.93
CA ARG A 90 2.06 16.30 5.28
C ARG A 90 2.22 15.17 6.28
N GLN A 91 3.04 15.43 7.28
CA GLN A 91 3.12 14.56 8.46
C GLN A 91 2.96 15.48 9.66
N GLY A 92 1.78 15.44 10.31
CA GLY A 92 1.40 16.44 11.29
C GLY A 92 1.28 17.80 10.60
N ASP A 93 1.99 18.80 11.12
CA ASP A 93 1.97 20.15 10.57
C ASP A 93 3.06 20.39 9.55
N GLU A 94 3.88 19.38 9.25
CA GLU A 94 5.07 19.55 8.43
C GLU A 94 4.86 18.97 7.03
N ARG A 95 5.29 19.70 6.02
CA ARG A 95 5.31 19.14 4.67
C ARG A 95 6.51 18.24 4.53
N VAL A 96 6.27 17.05 3.96
CA VAL A 96 7.31 16.03 3.80
C VAL A 96 7.33 15.51 2.38
N SER A 97 8.50 15.01 1.98
CA SER A 97 8.67 14.30 0.71
C SER A 97 9.76 13.27 0.93
N PHE A 98 9.47 12.02 0.55
CA PHE A 98 10.46 10.94 0.75
C PHE A 98 10.21 9.80 -0.22
N GLY A 99 11.24 8.96 -0.39
CA GLY A 99 11.13 7.77 -1.20
C GLY A 99 10.58 6.61 -0.39
N PHE A 100 9.91 5.68 -1.06
CA PHE A 100 9.41 4.48 -0.42
C PHE A 100 9.57 3.26 -1.32
N ALA A 101 9.56 2.10 -0.68
CA ALA A 101 9.43 0.81 -1.36
C ALA A 101 8.36 0.02 -0.64
N ASP A 102 7.40 -0.50 -1.38
CA ASP A 102 6.30 -1.30 -0.85
C ASP A 102 6.31 -2.67 -1.50
N PHE A 103 6.04 -3.69 -0.69
CA PHE A 103 5.87 -5.05 -1.19
C PHE A 103 4.45 -5.49 -0.88
N HIS A 104 3.70 -5.89 -1.91
CA HIS A 104 2.30 -6.31 -1.80
C HIS A 104 2.21 -7.77 -2.22
N THR A 105 1.65 -8.62 -1.36
CA THR A 105 1.40 -10.02 -1.69
C THR A 105 -0.12 -10.24 -1.72
N VAL A 106 -0.60 -10.93 -2.74
CA VAL A 106 -2.03 -11.17 -2.91
C VAL A 106 -2.34 -12.66 -2.82
N ASP A 107 -3.60 -12.98 -2.49
CA ASP A 107 -4.08 -14.35 -2.47
C ASP A 107 -4.69 -14.74 -3.82
N GLU A 108 -5.31 -15.92 -3.89
CA GLU A 108 -5.88 -16.45 -5.13
C GLU A 108 -7.01 -15.57 -5.65
N ASP A 109 -7.66 -14.83 -4.79
CA ASP A 109 -8.76 -13.94 -5.18
C ASP A 109 -8.25 -12.55 -5.57
N GLY A 110 -6.95 -12.32 -5.47
CA GLY A 110 -6.35 -11.03 -5.81
C GLY A 110 -6.43 -10.00 -4.70
N LEU A 111 -6.76 -10.42 -3.48
CA LEU A 111 -6.80 -9.51 -2.33
C LEU A 111 -5.43 -9.46 -1.66
N ILE A 112 -5.06 -8.29 -1.17
CA ILE A 112 -3.75 -8.09 -0.53
C ILE A 112 -3.77 -8.72 0.86
N THR A 113 -2.91 -9.71 1.09
CA THR A 113 -2.80 -10.42 2.36
C THR A 113 -1.60 -9.96 3.18
N CYS A 114 -0.60 -9.38 2.54
CA CYS A 114 0.59 -8.90 3.23
C CYS A 114 1.09 -7.65 2.52
N ARG A 115 1.46 -6.67 3.31
CA ARG A 115 2.05 -5.44 2.77
C ARG A 115 3.15 -4.99 3.69
N VAL A 116 4.32 -4.65 3.12
CA VAL A 116 5.47 -4.17 3.89
C VAL A 116 5.98 -2.91 3.23
N THR A 117 6.15 -1.86 4.02
CA THR A 117 6.67 -0.57 3.55
C THR A 117 8.05 -0.32 4.13
N TYR A 118 8.96 0.15 3.29
CA TYR A 118 10.29 0.61 3.69
C TYR A 118 10.46 2.05 3.26
N THR A 119 10.95 2.89 4.16
CA THR A 119 11.25 4.29 3.87
C THR A 119 12.53 4.68 4.60
N ASP A 120 13.04 5.88 4.30
CA ASP A 120 14.16 6.44 5.06
C ASP A 120 13.65 7.30 6.23
N ARG A 121 12.35 7.33 6.48
CA ARG A 121 11.78 8.01 7.65
C ARG A 121 11.50 6.99 8.75
N ASP A 122 11.63 7.43 9.99
CA ASP A 122 11.47 6.53 11.12
C ASP A 122 10.03 6.12 11.37
N THR A 123 9.08 6.94 10.99
CA THR A 123 7.65 6.67 11.24
C THR A 123 6.82 7.24 10.09
N VAL A 124 6.03 6.44 9.51
CA VAL A 124 5.06 6.83 8.49
C VAL A 124 3.73 6.10 8.74
#